data_f3e8c40ef3106a87b037c85de5904e56
#
_entry.id   f3e8c40ef3106a87b037c85de5904e56
#
_cell.length_a   1.000
_cell.length_b   1.000
_cell.length_c   1.000
_cell.angle_alpha   90.00
_cell.angle_beta   90.00
_cell.angle_gamma   90.00
#
_symmetry.space_group_name_H-M   'P 1'
#
loop_
_entity.id
_entity.type
_entity.pdbx_description
1 polymer ?
#
loop_
_entity_poly.entity_id
_entity_poly.type
_entity_poly.pdbx_seq_one_letter_code
_entity_poly.pdbx_strand_id
1 'polypeptide(L)'
;MGEAPDGLLTYTAEGTMIGIMGPGDRPRFATDDVTGGSAEEQAQAFATFIAYGGRYAVDGDTVTHTVETSLFPNWIGTEQRRRFALSDDGRMLTLTSPPLVLGGATRIQRLVWERVGP
;
A
#
# COMPACT_ATOMS: atom_id res chain seq x y z
N MET A 1 -8.60 2.54 -6.51
CA MET A 1 -8.51 3.67 -5.57
C MET A 1 -8.90 4.93 -6.30
N GLY A 2 -9.16 6.01 -5.59
CA GLY A 2 -9.60 7.25 -6.21
C GLY A 2 -8.58 7.88 -7.15
N GLU A 3 -8.99 8.94 -7.85
CA GLU A 3 -8.14 9.63 -8.83
C GLU A 3 -6.93 10.31 -8.21
N ALA A 4 -7.04 10.73 -6.96
CA ALA A 4 -5.96 11.40 -6.23
C ALA A 4 -5.56 10.54 -5.03
N PRO A 5 -4.85 9.43 -5.24
CA PRO A 5 -4.46 8.57 -4.12
C PRO A 5 -3.54 9.31 -3.17
N ASP A 6 -3.68 8.99 -1.90
CA ASP A 6 -2.89 9.54 -0.82
C ASP A 6 -2.23 8.40 -0.07
N GLY A 7 -0.96 8.55 0.28
CA GLY A 7 -0.26 7.47 0.96
C GLY A 7 1.18 7.77 1.25
N LEU A 8 1.79 6.88 1.98
CA LEU A 8 3.19 6.94 2.37
C LEU A 8 3.81 5.55 2.21
N LEU A 9 5.02 5.53 1.70
CA LEU A 9 5.80 4.30 1.57
C LEU A 9 7.19 4.58 2.14
N THR A 10 7.63 3.74 3.04
CA THR A 10 8.92 3.90 3.70
C THR A 10 9.70 2.61 3.63
N TYR A 11 10.98 2.72 3.24
CA TYR A 11 11.96 1.66 3.32
C TYR A 11 13.12 2.15 4.17
N THR A 12 13.52 1.36 5.17
CA THR A 12 14.64 1.73 6.03
C THR A 12 15.90 0.97 5.65
N ALA A 13 17.04 1.51 6.06
CA ALA A 13 18.33 0.85 5.84
C ALA A 13 18.42 -0.48 6.59
N GLU A 14 17.64 -0.65 7.65
CA GLU A 14 17.60 -1.89 8.44
C GLU A 14 16.81 -3.00 7.81
N GLY A 15 16.13 -2.73 6.70
CA GLY A 15 15.37 -3.77 5.99
C GLY A 15 13.91 -3.85 6.36
N THR A 16 13.35 -2.80 6.95
CA THR A 16 11.91 -2.74 7.24
C THR A 16 11.19 -1.82 6.26
N MET A 17 9.91 -2.05 6.07
CA MET A 17 9.10 -1.22 5.20
C MET A 17 7.68 -1.06 5.75
N ILE A 18 7.05 0.05 5.41
CA ILE A 18 5.65 0.32 5.71
C ILE A 18 5.05 1.01 4.49
N GLY A 19 3.90 0.52 4.05
CA GLY A 19 3.14 1.14 2.98
C GLY A 19 1.70 1.31 3.39
N ILE A 20 1.17 2.53 3.22
CA ILE A 20 -0.23 2.84 3.46
C ILE A 20 -0.73 3.70 2.32
N MET A 21 -1.95 3.43 1.85
CA MET A 21 -2.53 4.23 0.78
C MET A 21 -4.02 4.04 0.62
N GLY A 22 -4.65 5.08 0.10
CA GLY A 22 -6.07 5.08 -0.23
C GLY A 22 -6.40 6.32 -1.04
N PRO A 23 -7.69 6.52 -1.37
CA PRO A 23 -8.10 7.74 -2.08
C PRO A 23 -7.92 8.96 -1.18
N GLY A 24 -7.56 10.10 -1.80
CA GLY A 24 -7.35 11.34 -1.06
C GLY A 24 -8.63 11.98 -0.55
N ASP A 25 -9.79 11.53 -1.02
CA ASP A 25 -11.10 12.09 -0.72
C ASP A 25 -11.94 11.18 0.19
N ARG A 26 -11.30 10.44 1.08
CA ARG A 26 -12.02 9.50 1.96
C ARG A 26 -13.04 10.24 2.84
N PRO A 27 -14.31 9.79 2.85
CA PRO A 27 -15.33 10.42 3.67
C PRO A 27 -15.02 10.27 5.17
N ARG A 28 -15.33 11.32 5.93
CA ARG A 28 -15.22 11.25 7.38
C ARG A 28 -16.40 10.49 7.96
N PHE A 29 -16.17 9.85 9.10
CA PHE A 29 -17.25 9.24 9.89
C PHE A 29 -18.05 10.33 10.58
N ALA A 30 -19.33 10.05 10.82
CA ALA A 30 -20.19 10.95 11.56
C ALA A 30 -19.80 11.06 13.04
N THR A 31 -19.10 10.06 13.58
CA THR A 31 -18.60 10.05 14.96
C THR A 31 -17.07 10.17 14.96
N ASP A 32 -16.52 10.77 16.02
CA ASP A 32 -15.08 10.79 16.25
C ASP A 32 -14.59 9.58 17.06
N ASP A 33 -15.50 8.68 17.45
CA ASP A 33 -15.11 7.43 18.11
C ASP A 33 -14.47 6.50 17.08
N VAL A 34 -13.17 6.20 17.27
CA VAL A 34 -12.40 5.41 16.31
C VAL A 34 -12.93 3.97 16.16
N THR A 35 -13.69 3.49 17.13
CA THR A 35 -14.31 2.16 17.09
C THR A 35 -15.79 2.22 16.69
N GLY A 36 -16.31 3.42 16.45
CA GLY A 36 -17.71 3.64 16.12
C GLY A 36 -17.97 3.73 14.63
N GLY A 37 -19.10 4.30 14.29
CA GLY A 37 -19.55 4.43 12.92
C GLY A 37 -20.54 3.34 12.54
N SER A 38 -21.24 3.55 11.43
CA SER A 38 -22.14 2.54 10.89
C SER A 38 -21.35 1.40 10.25
N ALA A 39 -22.00 0.25 10.09
CA ALA A 39 -21.40 -0.87 9.39
C ALA A 39 -20.99 -0.48 7.96
N GLU A 40 -21.78 0.37 7.31
CA GLU A 40 -21.51 0.85 5.96
C GLU A 40 -20.28 1.75 5.93
N GLU A 41 -20.15 2.67 6.90
CA GLU A 41 -18.96 3.51 7.02
C GLU A 41 -17.71 2.67 7.23
N GLN A 42 -17.79 1.69 8.13
CA GLN A 42 -16.66 0.81 8.42
C GLN A 42 -16.26 -0.02 7.21
N ALA A 43 -17.23 -0.57 6.49
CA ALA A 43 -16.95 -1.38 5.30
C ALA A 43 -16.29 -0.55 4.21
N GLN A 44 -16.76 0.66 3.99
CA GLN A 44 -16.21 1.57 2.98
C GLN A 44 -14.77 1.97 3.35
N ALA A 45 -14.53 2.30 4.61
CA ALA A 45 -13.20 2.69 5.07
C ALA A 45 -12.20 1.54 4.90
N PHE A 46 -12.59 0.32 5.24
CA PHE A 46 -11.74 -0.85 5.07
C PHE A 46 -11.48 -1.14 3.59
N ALA A 47 -12.53 -1.14 2.78
CA ALA A 47 -12.44 -1.55 1.37
C ALA A 47 -11.61 -0.60 0.52
N THR A 48 -11.44 0.66 0.96
CA THR A 48 -10.76 1.68 0.17
C THR A 48 -9.36 1.99 0.67
N PHE A 49 -8.84 1.25 1.64
CA PHE A 49 -7.51 1.53 2.19
C PHE A 49 -6.66 0.28 2.19
N ILE A 50 -5.35 0.47 1.94
CA ILE A 50 -4.35 -0.60 2.02
C ILE A 50 -3.30 -0.15 3.03
N ALA A 51 -2.95 -1.05 3.94
CA ALA A 51 -1.93 -0.77 4.95
C ALA A 51 -1.25 -2.08 5.34
N TYR A 52 0.06 -2.13 5.19
CA TYR A 52 0.83 -3.24 5.71
C TYR A 52 2.27 -2.83 5.94
N GLY A 53 2.97 -3.63 6.72
CA GLY A 53 4.38 -3.43 6.97
C GLY A 53 5.07 -4.73 7.32
N GLY A 54 6.38 -4.71 7.26
CA GLY A 54 7.20 -5.86 7.57
C GLY A 54 8.63 -5.63 7.11
N ARG A 55 9.21 -6.65 6.51
CA ARG A 55 10.58 -6.61 6.03
C ARG A 55 10.61 -6.58 4.51
N TYR A 56 11.74 -6.13 3.96
CA TYR A 56 11.91 -6.18 2.52
C TYR A 56 13.31 -6.65 2.15
N ALA A 57 13.41 -7.19 0.96
CA ALA A 57 14.68 -7.56 0.34
C ALA A 57 14.60 -7.20 -1.14
N VAL A 58 15.75 -6.82 -1.71
CA VAL A 58 15.86 -6.44 -3.11
C VAL A 58 16.73 -7.46 -3.84
N ASP A 59 16.26 -7.92 -4.98
CA ASP A 59 17.00 -8.82 -5.85
C ASP A 59 16.80 -8.35 -7.29
N GLY A 60 17.85 -7.75 -7.88
CA GLY A 60 17.76 -7.19 -9.21
C GLY A 60 16.73 -6.07 -9.29
N ASP A 61 15.70 -6.26 -10.11
CA ASP A 61 14.61 -5.28 -10.28
C ASP A 61 13.36 -5.66 -9.49
N THR A 62 13.49 -6.59 -8.55
CA THR A 62 12.36 -7.06 -7.75
C THR A 62 12.59 -6.74 -6.28
N VAL A 63 11.58 -6.15 -5.64
CA VAL A 63 11.53 -5.99 -4.20
C VAL A 63 10.47 -6.95 -3.65
N THR A 64 10.81 -7.65 -2.59
CA THR A 64 9.91 -8.57 -1.90
C THR A 64 9.58 -8.00 -0.53
N HIS A 65 8.30 -7.80 -0.27
CA HIS A 65 7.81 -7.41 1.04
C HIS A 65 7.34 -8.65 1.79
N THR A 66 7.96 -8.95 2.92
CA THR A 66 7.50 -10.01 3.82
C THR A 66 6.58 -9.38 4.84
N VAL A 67 5.30 -9.65 4.74
CA VAL A 67 4.27 -8.94 5.50
C VAL A 67 4.19 -9.50 6.91
N GLU A 68 4.37 -8.62 7.91
CA GLU A 68 4.29 -8.98 9.33
C GLU A 68 3.03 -8.44 9.98
N THR A 69 2.52 -7.31 9.50
CA THR A 69 1.27 -6.72 9.98
C THR A 69 0.52 -6.13 8.79
N SER A 70 -0.80 -6.17 8.83
CA SER A 70 -1.60 -5.76 7.68
C SER A 70 -3.03 -5.44 8.08
N LEU A 71 -3.61 -4.44 7.42
CA LEU A 71 -5.03 -4.14 7.53
C LEU A 71 -5.85 -5.33 7.01
N PHE A 72 -5.44 -5.94 5.89
CA PHE A 72 -6.06 -7.15 5.37
C PHE A 72 -5.35 -8.35 6.01
N PRO A 73 -6.02 -9.07 6.94
CA PRO A 73 -5.31 -10.08 7.74
C PRO A 73 -4.70 -11.21 6.94
N ASN A 74 -5.28 -11.53 5.80
CA ASN A 74 -4.81 -12.67 4.99
C ASN A 74 -3.40 -12.47 4.44
N TRP A 75 -2.92 -11.23 4.40
CA TRP A 75 -1.58 -10.95 3.90
C TRP A 75 -0.48 -11.21 4.94
N ILE A 76 -0.84 -11.31 6.22
CA ILE A 76 0.14 -11.56 7.28
C ILE A 76 0.82 -12.91 7.04
N GLY A 77 2.15 -12.92 7.02
CA GLY A 77 2.94 -14.11 6.76
C GLY A 77 3.15 -14.43 5.29
N THR A 78 2.67 -13.57 4.38
CA THR A 78 2.87 -13.76 2.95
C THR A 78 3.96 -12.86 2.42
N GLU A 79 4.39 -13.12 1.19
CA GLU A 79 5.34 -12.29 0.46
C GLU A 79 4.61 -11.56 -0.66
N GLN A 80 4.86 -10.25 -0.76
CA GLN A 80 4.35 -9.40 -1.82
C GLN A 80 5.53 -9.01 -2.71
N ARG A 81 5.63 -9.64 -3.88
CA ARG A 81 6.71 -9.34 -4.82
C ARG A 81 6.28 -8.25 -5.78
N ARG A 82 7.17 -7.28 -6.00
CA ARG A 82 6.91 -6.16 -6.90
C ARG A 82 8.14 -5.93 -7.76
N ARG A 83 7.92 -5.71 -9.04
CA ARG A 83 8.99 -5.18 -9.88
C ARG A 83 9.08 -3.69 -9.62
N PHE A 84 10.28 -3.16 -9.59
CA PHE A 84 10.46 -1.74 -9.35
C PHE A 84 11.37 -1.11 -10.40
N ALA A 85 11.16 0.19 -10.60
CA ALA A 85 12.01 1.02 -11.43
C ALA A 85 12.15 2.38 -10.76
N LEU A 86 13.36 2.92 -10.80
CA LEU A 86 13.64 4.27 -10.34
C LEU A 86 13.85 5.17 -11.54
N SER A 87 13.36 6.42 -11.45
CA SER A 87 13.69 7.42 -12.46
C SER A 87 15.19 7.73 -12.42
N ASP A 88 15.70 8.38 -13.49
CA ASP A 88 17.14 8.67 -13.62
C ASP A 88 17.68 9.48 -12.46
N ASP A 89 16.85 10.38 -11.90
CA ASP A 89 17.26 11.21 -10.75
C ASP A 89 16.98 10.53 -9.40
N GLY A 90 16.43 9.30 -9.39
CA GLY A 90 16.15 8.56 -8.18
C GLY A 90 14.98 9.09 -7.36
N ARG A 91 14.19 10.02 -7.89
CA ARG A 91 13.12 10.66 -7.13
C ARG A 91 11.78 9.98 -7.30
N MET A 92 11.58 9.23 -8.38
CA MET A 92 10.32 8.53 -8.64
C MET A 92 10.55 7.05 -8.60
N LEU A 93 9.74 6.35 -7.84
CA LEU A 93 9.74 4.89 -7.73
C LEU A 93 8.45 4.34 -8.30
N THR A 94 8.55 3.46 -9.28
CA THR A 94 7.40 2.75 -9.82
C THR A 94 7.42 1.31 -9.33
N LEU A 95 6.33 0.89 -8.70
CA LEU A 95 6.13 -0.50 -8.28
C LEU A 95 5.03 -1.12 -9.11
N THR A 96 5.29 -2.31 -9.65
CA THR A 96 4.32 -3.05 -10.46
C THR A 96 4.06 -4.40 -9.79
N SER A 97 2.80 -4.67 -9.48
CA SER A 97 2.40 -5.92 -8.85
C SER A 97 2.31 -7.07 -9.86
N PRO A 98 2.44 -8.32 -9.40
CA PRO A 98 1.93 -9.44 -10.18
C PRO A 98 0.40 -9.36 -10.25
N PRO A 99 -0.26 -10.22 -11.03
CA PRO A 99 -1.72 -10.23 -11.07
C PRO A 99 -2.30 -10.46 -9.66
N LEU A 100 -3.25 -9.60 -9.27
CA LEU A 100 -3.92 -9.64 -7.98
C LEU A 100 -5.43 -9.65 -8.20
N VAL A 101 -6.16 -10.25 -7.26
CA VAL A 101 -7.63 -10.15 -7.26
C VAL A 101 -8.01 -8.90 -6.47
N LEU A 102 -8.57 -7.93 -7.17
CA LEU A 102 -9.04 -6.67 -6.59
C LEU A 102 -10.44 -6.38 -7.13
N GLY A 103 -11.40 -6.17 -6.23
CA GLY A 103 -12.78 -5.88 -6.63
C GLY A 103 -13.44 -6.98 -7.45
N GLY A 104 -13.06 -8.25 -7.20
CA GLY A 104 -13.62 -9.40 -7.91
C GLY A 104 -13.01 -9.66 -9.29
N ALA A 105 -11.97 -8.94 -9.69
CA ALA A 105 -11.31 -9.11 -10.97
C ALA A 105 -9.80 -9.20 -10.78
N THR A 106 -9.13 -9.93 -11.67
CA THR A 106 -7.67 -10.02 -11.67
C THR A 106 -7.10 -8.77 -12.32
N ARG A 107 -6.21 -8.09 -11.61
CA ARG A 107 -5.62 -6.82 -12.04
C ARG A 107 -4.13 -6.78 -11.77
N ILE A 108 -3.41 -5.99 -12.56
CA ILE A 108 -2.03 -5.62 -12.30
C ILE A 108 -2.05 -4.18 -11.80
N GLN A 109 -1.49 -3.95 -10.63
CA GLN A 109 -1.46 -2.64 -10.01
C GLN A 109 -0.09 -2.00 -10.24
N ARG A 110 -0.08 -0.78 -10.76
CA ARG A 110 1.14 0.01 -10.92
C ARG A 110 1.01 1.26 -10.08
N LEU A 111 1.98 1.48 -9.21
CA LEU A 111 1.98 2.63 -8.30
C LEU A 111 3.26 3.41 -8.48
N VAL A 112 3.12 4.73 -8.55
CA VAL A 112 4.25 5.64 -8.67
C VAL A 112 4.35 6.45 -7.40
N TRP A 113 5.53 6.45 -6.80
CA TRP A 113 5.80 7.15 -5.55
C TRP A 113 6.87 8.20 -5.77
N GLU A 114 6.67 9.36 -5.19
CA GLU A 114 7.64 10.45 -5.23
C GLU A 114 8.42 10.48 -3.92
N ARG A 115 9.74 10.63 -4.04
CA ARG A 115 10.61 10.71 -2.87
C ARG A 115 10.39 12.02 -2.14
N VAL A 116 10.21 11.97 -0.82
CA VAL A 116 10.08 13.13 0.03
C VAL A 116 11.44 13.41 0.66
N GLY A 117 11.97 14.59 0.41
CA GLY A 117 13.26 14.99 0.93
C GLY A 117 14.44 14.57 0.05
N PRO A 118 15.64 14.79 0.52
CA PRO A 118 16.87 14.50 -0.24
C PRO A 118 17.17 13.01 -0.40
#